data_c1dc17ee756efcd7014dc8dbaefff0f3
#
_entry.id   c1dc17ee756efcd7014dc8dbaefff0f3
#
_cell.length_a   1.000
_cell.length_b   1.000
_cell.length_c   1.000
_cell.angle_alpha   90.00
_cell.angle_beta   90.00
_cell.angle_gamma   90.00
#
_symmetry.space_group_name_H-M   'P 1'
#
loop_
_entity.id
_entity.type
_entity.pdbx_description
1 polymer ?
#
loop_
_entity_poly.entity_id
_entity_poly.type
_entity_poly.pdbx_seq_one_letter_code
_entity_poly.pdbx_strand_id
1 'polypeptide(L)'
;MPGAPFEEAHFLDFLLARPAKKRAVYDSFRGLRRLNAFLDEVQDEFAVCLSVADRNDNLSLTRLVERVQQLEQSPRGSLASLKNRVAAGPGWKVLVVADLLIVILLIAVRQSSVGLGLVAVLAVLVNGAFLSMHFRDRAYHARLQQKIENLQGARDDASDRLQP
;
A
#
# COMPACT_ATOMS: atom_id res chain seq x y z
N MET A 1 22.98 7.46 13.57
CA MET A 1 24.19 8.26 13.69
C MET A 1 24.43 8.93 12.34
N PRO A 2 24.47 10.25 12.23
CA PRO A 2 24.79 10.90 10.98
C PRO A 2 26.27 10.61 10.65
N GLY A 3 26.54 10.01 9.48
CA GLY A 3 27.87 9.70 8.99
C GLY A 3 28.28 8.22 8.97
N ALA A 4 27.45 7.30 9.46
CA ALA A 4 27.73 5.89 9.24
C ALA A 4 27.51 5.54 7.76
N PRO A 5 28.43 4.78 7.10
CA PRO A 5 28.21 4.33 5.74
C PRO A 5 26.92 3.50 5.71
N PHE A 6 26.07 3.79 4.72
CA PHE A 6 24.84 3.03 4.50
C PHE A 6 25.21 1.65 3.97
N GLU A 7 24.98 0.63 4.77
CA GLU A 7 25.15 -0.77 4.36
C GLU A 7 23.83 -1.31 3.83
N GLU A 8 23.82 -1.74 2.59
CA GLU A 8 22.63 -2.27 1.94
C GLU A 8 21.99 -3.44 2.70
N ALA A 9 22.80 -4.30 3.31
CA ALA A 9 22.34 -5.41 4.13
C ALA A 9 21.46 -4.96 5.33
N HIS A 10 21.63 -3.72 5.79
CA HIS A 10 20.88 -3.14 6.90
C HIS A 10 19.69 -2.28 6.46
N PHE A 11 19.42 -2.17 5.14
CA PHE A 11 18.33 -1.34 4.63
C PHE A 11 16.98 -1.73 5.21
N LEU A 12 16.66 -3.02 5.22
CA LEU A 12 15.43 -3.51 5.83
C LEU A 12 15.43 -3.35 7.35
N ASP A 13 16.55 -3.62 8.00
CA ASP A 13 16.69 -3.43 9.43
C ASP A 13 16.52 -1.95 9.83
N PHE A 14 16.99 -1.03 9.01
CA PHE A 14 16.77 0.40 9.17
C PHE A 14 15.29 0.78 9.00
N LEU A 15 14.63 0.31 7.94
CA LEU A 15 13.22 0.59 7.69
C LEU A 15 12.30 -0.08 8.72
N LEU A 16 12.58 -1.31 9.07
CA LEU A 16 11.80 -2.10 10.02
C LEU A 16 12.13 -1.74 11.48
N ALA A 17 13.22 -0.99 11.72
CA ALA A 17 13.72 -0.53 13.01
C ALA A 17 13.46 -1.57 14.11
N ARG A 18 14.33 -2.59 14.24
CA ARG A 18 14.16 -3.66 15.24
C ARG A 18 13.98 -3.05 16.63
N PRO A 19 12.87 -3.34 17.30
CA PRO A 19 12.63 -2.80 18.62
C PRO A 19 13.51 -3.48 19.65
N ALA A 20 13.94 -2.71 20.63
CA ALA A 20 14.46 -3.28 21.86
C ALA A 20 13.40 -4.18 22.51
N LYS A 21 13.68 -5.44 22.57
CA LYS A 21 13.14 -6.64 23.26
C LYS A 21 11.72 -6.68 23.87
N LYS A 22 10.92 -5.61 23.97
CA LYS A 22 9.68 -5.63 24.78
C LYS A 22 8.35 -5.40 24.05
N ARG A 23 8.34 -5.13 22.73
CA ARG A 23 7.09 -4.85 21.98
C ARG A 23 7.06 -5.43 20.57
N ALA A 24 7.46 -6.68 20.41
CA ALA A 24 7.66 -7.33 19.12
C ALA A 24 6.46 -7.23 18.15
N VAL A 25 5.22 -7.26 18.66
CA VAL A 25 4.02 -7.20 17.79
C VAL A 25 3.75 -5.78 17.28
N TYR A 26 3.78 -4.79 18.17
CA TYR A 26 3.54 -3.39 17.80
C TYR A 26 4.62 -2.83 16.86
N ASP A 27 5.84 -3.27 17.05
CA ASP A 27 6.98 -2.77 16.29
C ASP A 27 7.06 -3.41 14.91
N SER A 28 6.61 -4.67 14.74
CA SER A 28 6.50 -5.28 13.40
C SER A 28 5.41 -4.59 12.55
N PHE A 29 4.26 -4.22 13.13
CA PHE A 29 3.25 -3.42 12.44
C PHE A 29 3.75 -2.01 12.10
N ARG A 30 4.50 -1.39 12.99
CA ARG A 30 5.09 -0.07 12.77
C ARG A 30 6.16 -0.10 11.68
N GLY A 31 7.01 -1.13 11.68
CA GLY A 31 8.01 -1.37 10.65
C GLY A 31 7.38 -1.62 9.29
N LEU A 32 6.38 -2.49 9.21
CA LEU A 32 5.65 -2.76 7.98
C LEU A 32 4.94 -1.51 7.43
N ARG A 33 4.38 -0.68 8.31
CA ARG A 33 3.77 0.59 7.93
C ARG A 33 4.79 1.58 7.36
N ARG A 34 6.02 1.64 7.94
CA ARG A 34 7.10 2.49 7.42
C ARG A 34 7.58 2.00 6.06
N LEU A 35 7.76 0.69 5.90
CA LEU A 35 8.15 0.09 4.62
C LEU A 35 7.10 0.39 3.54
N ASN A 36 5.83 0.19 3.83
CA ASN A 36 4.77 0.51 2.88
C ASN A 36 4.73 2.00 2.54
N ALA A 37 4.86 2.89 3.52
CA ALA A 37 4.92 4.33 3.28
C ALA A 37 6.11 4.71 2.40
N PHE A 38 7.29 4.15 2.65
CA PHE A 38 8.47 4.34 1.82
C PHE A 38 8.26 3.85 0.38
N LEU A 39 7.69 2.63 0.20
CA LEU A 39 7.41 2.11 -1.13
C LEU A 39 6.34 2.94 -1.88
N ASP A 40 5.36 3.48 -1.16
CA ASP A 40 4.34 4.35 -1.74
C ASP A 40 4.95 5.71 -2.14
N GLU A 41 5.89 6.26 -1.36
CA GLU A 41 6.64 7.47 -1.68
C GLU A 41 7.54 7.28 -2.91
N VAL A 42 8.27 6.15 -2.99
CA VAL A 42 9.05 5.77 -4.18
C VAL A 42 8.16 5.67 -5.43
N GLN A 43 6.99 5.04 -5.32
CA GLN A 43 6.06 4.94 -6.45
C GLN A 43 5.52 6.30 -6.90
N ASP A 44 5.25 7.17 -5.95
CA ASP A 44 4.78 8.53 -6.27
C ASP A 44 5.89 9.38 -6.88
N GLU A 45 7.11 9.35 -6.33
CA GLU A 45 8.23 10.14 -6.82
C GLU A 45 8.63 9.76 -8.25
N PHE A 46 8.78 8.46 -8.52
CA PHE A 46 9.21 7.95 -9.83
C PHE A 46 8.04 7.66 -10.78
N ALA A 47 6.79 7.91 -10.36
CA ALA A 47 5.59 7.59 -11.13
C ALA A 47 5.58 6.15 -11.68
N VAL A 48 5.92 5.18 -10.83
CA VAL A 48 5.93 3.76 -11.15
C VAL A 48 4.97 3.01 -10.25
N CYS A 49 4.47 1.85 -10.68
CA CYS A 49 3.65 0.99 -9.84
C CYS A 49 4.33 -0.35 -9.62
N LEU A 50 4.78 -0.58 -8.39
CA LEU A 50 5.32 -1.86 -7.96
C LEU A 50 4.19 -2.88 -7.79
N SER A 51 4.33 -4.06 -8.39
CA SER A 51 3.39 -5.17 -8.18
C SER A 51 3.51 -5.73 -6.76
N VAL A 52 2.58 -6.59 -6.37
CA VAL A 52 2.66 -7.30 -5.07
C VAL A 52 3.90 -8.21 -5.02
N ALA A 53 4.25 -8.86 -6.15
CA ALA A 53 5.47 -9.66 -6.26
C ALA A 53 6.72 -8.79 -6.08
N ASP A 54 6.79 -7.64 -6.76
CA ASP A 54 7.92 -6.71 -6.64
C ASP A 54 8.13 -6.26 -5.17
N ARG A 55 7.05 -6.07 -4.42
CA ARG A 55 7.14 -5.68 -2.99
C ARG A 55 7.67 -6.80 -2.09
N ASN A 56 7.43 -8.06 -2.46
CA ASN A 56 7.86 -9.21 -1.69
C ASN A 56 9.29 -9.64 -2.07
N ASP A 57 9.67 -9.52 -3.34
CA ASP A 57 10.93 -10.04 -3.87
C ASP A 57 12.07 -9.03 -3.80
N ASN A 58 11.75 -7.72 -3.79
CA ASN A 58 12.75 -6.65 -3.76
C ASN A 58 13.09 -6.22 -2.33
N LEU A 59 13.70 -7.14 -1.58
CA LEU A 59 14.12 -6.90 -0.20
C LEU A 59 15.48 -6.21 -0.09
N SER A 60 16.23 -6.04 -1.21
CA SER A 60 17.48 -5.29 -1.25
C SER A 60 17.29 -3.96 -1.98
N LEU A 61 18.02 -2.93 -1.53
CA LEU A 61 17.94 -1.60 -2.15
C LEU A 61 18.36 -1.62 -3.62
N THR A 62 19.42 -2.35 -3.96
CA THR A 62 19.91 -2.49 -5.34
C THR A 62 18.82 -3.06 -6.25
N ARG A 63 18.18 -4.16 -5.86
CA ARG A 63 17.09 -4.75 -6.63
C ARG A 63 15.88 -3.82 -6.76
N LEU A 64 15.55 -3.08 -5.70
CA LEU A 64 14.48 -2.10 -5.75
C LEU A 64 14.79 -0.98 -6.76
N VAL A 65 16.01 -0.45 -6.74
CA VAL A 65 16.47 0.59 -7.69
C VAL A 65 16.43 0.06 -9.11
N GLU A 66 17.00 -1.11 -9.38
CA GLU A 66 16.95 -1.75 -10.70
C GLU A 66 15.51 -1.94 -11.20
N ARG A 67 14.63 -2.38 -10.29
CA ARG A 67 13.23 -2.58 -10.65
C ARG A 67 12.49 -1.28 -10.93
N VAL A 68 12.73 -0.23 -10.16
CA VAL A 68 12.19 1.11 -10.39
C VAL A 68 12.67 1.64 -11.75
N GLN A 69 13.95 1.52 -12.06
CA GLN A 69 14.50 1.92 -13.35
C GLN A 69 13.86 1.16 -14.54
N GLN A 70 13.69 -0.16 -14.41
CA GLN A 70 12.99 -0.96 -15.41
C GLN A 70 11.54 -0.50 -15.64
N LEU A 71 10.82 -0.22 -14.56
CA LEU A 71 9.43 0.24 -14.64
C LEU A 71 9.34 1.67 -15.18
N GLU A 72 10.29 2.51 -14.86
CA GLU A 72 10.40 3.87 -15.42
C GLU A 72 10.64 3.84 -16.93
N GLN A 73 11.47 2.91 -17.42
CA GLN A 73 11.70 2.71 -18.86
C GLN A 73 10.52 2.03 -19.57
N SER A 74 9.65 1.32 -18.83
CA SER A 74 8.48 0.62 -19.36
C SER A 74 7.19 1.07 -18.67
N PRO A 75 6.66 2.25 -18.99
CA PRO A 75 5.43 2.77 -18.35
C PRO A 75 4.21 1.86 -18.53
N ARG A 76 4.15 1.10 -19.65
CA ARG A 76 3.11 0.08 -19.87
C ARG A 76 3.12 -1.01 -18.81
N GLY A 77 4.31 -1.38 -18.32
CA GLY A 77 4.47 -2.33 -17.21
C GLY A 77 3.90 -1.78 -15.90
N SER A 78 4.15 -0.50 -15.61
CA SER A 78 3.59 0.20 -14.44
C SER A 78 2.06 0.27 -14.49
N LEU A 79 1.47 0.62 -15.64
CA LEU A 79 0.01 0.66 -15.82
C LEU A 79 -0.63 -0.73 -15.69
N ALA A 80 0.00 -1.78 -16.24
CA ALA A 80 -0.48 -3.15 -16.10
C ALA A 80 -0.46 -3.60 -14.62
N SER A 81 0.61 -3.29 -13.90
CA SER A 81 0.74 -3.56 -12.46
C SER A 81 -0.32 -2.82 -11.64
N LEU A 82 -0.58 -1.55 -11.97
CA LEU A 82 -1.62 -0.75 -11.34
C LEU A 82 -3.02 -1.33 -11.61
N LYS A 83 -3.32 -1.67 -12.85
CA LYS A 83 -4.60 -2.29 -13.25
C LYS A 83 -4.85 -3.61 -12.51
N ASN A 84 -3.84 -4.47 -12.41
CA ASN A 84 -3.93 -5.72 -11.68
C ASN A 84 -4.15 -5.48 -10.17
N ARG A 85 -3.50 -4.46 -9.60
CA ARG A 85 -3.67 -4.10 -8.19
C ARG A 85 -5.06 -3.55 -7.90
N VAL A 86 -5.59 -2.70 -8.76
CA VAL A 86 -6.96 -2.18 -8.67
C VAL A 86 -7.99 -3.30 -8.86
N ALA A 87 -7.74 -4.23 -9.80
CA ALA A 87 -8.61 -5.38 -10.05
C ALA A 87 -8.62 -6.39 -8.88
N ALA A 88 -7.50 -6.52 -8.16
CA ALA A 88 -7.44 -7.36 -6.95
C ALA A 88 -8.39 -6.85 -5.84
N GLY A 89 -8.77 -5.58 -5.90
CA GLY A 89 -9.79 -4.96 -5.06
C GLY A 89 -9.40 -4.87 -3.59
N PRO A 90 -10.20 -4.18 -2.81
CA PRO A 90 -10.06 -4.19 -1.35
C PRO A 90 -10.40 -5.58 -0.83
N GLY A 91 -9.85 -5.94 0.31
CA GLY A 91 -10.08 -7.24 0.95
C GLY A 91 -11.53 -7.45 1.41
N TRP A 92 -12.49 -7.43 0.47
CA TRP A 92 -13.92 -7.66 0.75
C TRP A 92 -14.17 -8.89 1.61
N LYS A 93 -13.31 -9.92 1.48
CA LYS A 93 -13.36 -11.12 2.31
C LYS A 93 -13.20 -10.78 3.79
N VAL A 94 -12.32 -9.84 4.11
CA VAL A 94 -12.08 -9.40 5.50
C VAL A 94 -13.32 -8.64 6.03
N LEU A 95 -13.92 -7.78 5.21
CA LEU A 95 -15.15 -7.06 5.58
C LEU A 95 -16.31 -8.03 5.82
N VAL A 96 -16.51 -8.98 4.90
CA VAL A 96 -17.57 -10.00 5.05
C VAL A 96 -17.39 -10.82 6.34
N VAL A 97 -16.15 -11.22 6.65
CA VAL A 97 -15.88 -11.94 7.91
C VAL A 97 -16.14 -11.05 9.12
N ALA A 98 -15.73 -9.78 9.07
CA ALA A 98 -15.98 -8.83 10.16
C ALA A 98 -17.49 -8.61 10.38
N ASP A 99 -18.26 -8.42 9.31
CA ASP A 99 -19.71 -8.24 9.38
C ASP A 99 -20.41 -9.49 9.89
N LEU A 100 -19.96 -10.69 9.48
CA LEU A 100 -20.47 -11.95 10.02
C LEU A 100 -20.26 -12.05 11.52
N LEU A 101 -19.08 -11.68 12.02
CA LEU A 101 -18.79 -11.64 13.45
C LEU A 101 -19.67 -10.62 14.18
N ILE A 102 -19.93 -9.46 13.59
CA ILE A 102 -20.85 -8.45 14.13
C ILE A 102 -22.27 -9.00 14.24
N VAL A 103 -22.74 -9.72 13.22
CA VAL A 103 -24.07 -10.37 13.26
C VAL A 103 -24.15 -11.42 14.38
N ILE A 104 -23.10 -12.24 14.54
CA ILE A 104 -23.06 -13.22 15.64
C ILE A 104 -23.12 -12.52 17.00
N LEU A 105 -22.36 -11.41 17.17
CA LEU A 105 -22.38 -10.61 18.39
C LEU A 105 -23.76 -9.99 18.63
N LEU A 106 -24.45 -9.47 17.60
CA LEU A 106 -25.79 -8.94 17.71
C LEU A 106 -26.79 -10.01 18.24
N ILE A 107 -26.67 -11.22 17.72
CA ILE A 107 -27.52 -12.35 18.20
C ILE A 107 -27.20 -12.68 19.66
N ALA A 108 -25.92 -12.69 20.04
CA ALA A 108 -25.53 -13.02 21.41
C ALA A 108 -26.01 -11.99 22.45
N VAL A 109 -25.99 -10.68 22.09
CA VAL A 109 -26.37 -9.59 23.01
C VAL A 109 -27.80 -9.10 22.84
N ARG A 110 -28.65 -9.82 22.09
CA ARG A 110 -30.02 -9.39 21.72
C ARG A 110 -30.91 -9.03 22.91
N GLN A 111 -30.62 -9.57 24.10
CA GLN A 111 -31.42 -9.31 25.31
C GLN A 111 -30.96 -8.07 26.08
N SER A 112 -29.82 -7.46 25.69
CA SER A 112 -29.24 -6.28 26.36
C SER A 112 -29.30 -5.06 25.44
N SER A 113 -30.09 -4.06 25.81
CA SER A 113 -30.18 -2.80 25.06
C SER A 113 -28.85 -2.09 25.00
N VAL A 114 -28.04 -2.12 26.06
CA VAL A 114 -26.69 -1.58 26.10
C VAL A 114 -25.76 -2.36 25.18
N GLY A 115 -25.87 -3.70 25.21
CA GLY A 115 -25.07 -4.57 24.32
C GLY A 115 -25.37 -4.30 22.85
N LEU A 116 -26.64 -4.18 22.47
CA LEU A 116 -27.03 -3.82 21.10
C LEU A 116 -26.47 -2.48 20.66
N GLY A 117 -26.51 -1.45 21.52
CA GLY A 117 -25.94 -0.13 21.25
C GLY A 117 -24.44 -0.20 21.00
N LEU A 118 -23.69 -0.93 21.82
CA LEU A 118 -22.24 -1.09 21.66
C LEU A 118 -21.88 -1.81 20.36
N VAL A 119 -22.60 -2.88 20.01
CA VAL A 119 -22.34 -3.62 18.76
C VAL A 119 -22.71 -2.78 17.54
N ALA A 120 -23.77 -1.97 17.59
CA ALA A 120 -24.13 -1.05 16.52
C ALA A 120 -23.02 0.01 16.30
N VAL A 121 -22.48 0.60 17.37
CA VAL A 121 -21.33 1.52 17.28
C VAL A 121 -20.12 0.83 16.69
N LEU A 122 -19.81 -0.39 17.11
CA LEU A 122 -18.70 -1.18 16.56
C LEU A 122 -18.88 -1.42 15.06
N ALA A 123 -20.08 -1.78 14.61
CA ALA A 123 -20.39 -1.98 13.20
C ALA A 123 -20.14 -0.71 12.36
N VAL A 124 -20.61 0.46 12.86
CA VAL A 124 -20.39 1.74 12.20
C VAL A 124 -18.90 2.08 12.12
N LEU A 125 -18.14 1.85 13.19
CA LEU A 125 -16.69 2.11 13.21
C LEU A 125 -15.93 1.21 12.24
N VAL A 126 -16.21 -0.08 12.23
CA VAL A 126 -15.53 -1.05 11.34
C VAL A 126 -15.84 -0.74 9.88
N ASN A 127 -17.10 -0.56 9.52
CA ASN A 127 -17.51 -0.26 8.16
C ASN A 127 -17.04 1.12 7.71
N GLY A 128 -17.10 2.13 8.59
CA GLY A 128 -16.62 3.48 8.32
C GLY A 128 -15.10 3.51 8.10
N ALA A 129 -14.34 2.80 8.92
CA ALA A 129 -12.90 2.67 8.74
C ALA A 129 -12.54 1.99 7.41
N PHE A 130 -13.22 0.88 7.09
CA PHE A 130 -13.01 0.16 5.82
C PHE A 130 -13.34 1.04 4.61
N LEU A 131 -14.46 1.75 4.63
CA LEU A 131 -14.87 2.67 3.58
C LEU A 131 -13.85 3.80 3.39
N SER A 132 -13.40 4.39 4.50
CA SER A 132 -12.36 5.44 4.48
C SER A 132 -11.05 4.96 3.85
N MET A 133 -10.59 3.76 4.23
CA MET A 133 -9.40 3.15 3.62
C MET A 133 -9.61 2.92 2.11
N HIS A 134 -10.76 2.39 1.73
CA HIS A 134 -11.09 2.11 0.33
C HIS A 134 -11.09 3.38 -0.53
N PHE A 135 -11.68 4.48 -0.05
CA PHE A 135 -11.69 5.75 -0.78
C PHE A 135 -10.29 6.36 -0.88
N ARG A 136 -9.48 6.25 0.18
CA ARG A 136 -8.09 6.71 0.16
C ARG A 136 -7.25 5.95 -0.85
N ASP A 137 -7.38 4.62 -0.89
CA ASP A 137 -6.67 3.77 -1.84
C ASP A 137 -7.08 4.08 -3.28
N ARG A 138 -8.38 4.27 -3.54
CA ARG A 138 -8.85 4.67 -4.88
C ARG A 138 -8.31 6.03 -5.30
N ALA A 139 -8.34 7.03 -4.41
CA ALA A 139 -7.82 8.36 -4.69
C ALA A 139 -6.31 8.31 -4.98
N TYR A 140 -5.56 7.53 -4.22
CA TYR A 140 -4.13 7.32 -4.44
C TYR A 140 -3.86 6.67 -5.82
N HIS A 141 -4.55 5.57 -6.14
CA HIS A 141 -4.37 4.89 -7.42
C HIS A 141 -4.76 5.77 -8.63
N ALA A 142 -5.82 6.57 -8.50
CA ALA A 142 -6.22 7.50 -9.56
C ALA A 142 -5.15 8.59 -9.81
N ARG A 143 -4.56 9.14 -8.75
CA ARG A 143 -3.47 10.12 -8.86
C ARG A 143 -2.22 9.50 -9.50
N LEU A 144 -1.84 8.30 -9.06
CA LEU A 144 -0.69 7.60 -9.60
C LEU A 144 -0.88 7.27 -11.08
N GLN A 145 -2.08 6.81 -11.47
CA GLN A 145 -2.41 6.56 -12.87
C GLN A 145 -2.25 7.83 -13.72
N GLN A 146 -2.84 8.93 -13.30
CA GLN A 146 -2.73 10.21 -14.00
C GLN A 146 -1.28 10.67 -14.15
N LYS A 147 -0.47 10.48 -13.10
CA LYS A 147 0.96 10.85 -13.12
C LYS A 147 1.74 10.01 -14.12
N ILE A 148 1.49 8.68 -14.18
CA ILE A 148 2.11 7.78 -15.16
C ILE A 148 1.69 8.15 -16.59
N GLU A 149 0.40 8.42 -16.83
CA GLU A 149 -0.13 8.80 -18.15
C GLU A 149 0.44 10.13 -18.64
N ASN A 150 0.55 11.12 -17.76
CA ASN A 150 1.16 12.42 -18.09
C ASN A 150 2.63 12.29 -18.50
N LEU A 151 3.40 11.42 -17.82
CA LEU A 151 4.79 11.16 -18.19
C LEU A 151 4.92 10.41 -19.51
N GLN A 152 4.00 9.52 -19.82
CA GLN A 152 3.94 8.85 -21.13
C GLN A 152 3.67 9.86 -22.25
N GLY A 153 2.65 10.70 -22.10
CA GLY A 153 2.33 11.73 -23.09
C GLY A 153 3.53 12.66 -23.35
N ALA A 154 4.20 13.10 -22.29
CA ALA A 154 5.39 13.95 -22.44
C ALA A 154 6.56 13.26 -23.17
N ARG A 155 6.75 11.94 -23.00
CA ARG A 155 7.76 11.16 -23.72
C ARG A 155 7.41 10.94 -25.18
N ASP A 156 6.15 10.63 -25.48
CA ASP A 156 5.69 10.44 -26.84
C ASP A 156 5.82 11.74 -27.64
N ASP A 157 5.43 12.88 -27.06
CA ASP A 157 5.61 14.21 -27.65
C ASP A 157 7.11 14.56 -27.90
N ALA A 158 7.99 14.15 -26.99
CA ALA A 158 9.44 14.37 -27.15
C ALA A 158 10.02 13.49 -28.26
N SER A 159 9.55 12.26 -28.41
CA SER A 159 10.01 11.34 -29.45
C SER A 159 9.57 11.80 -30.86
N ASP A 160 8.35 12.32 -30.98
CA ASP A 160 7.84 12.85 -32.26
C ASP A 160 8.59 14.09 -32.74
N ARG A 161 9.09 14.91 -31.81
CA ARG A 161 9.91 16.09 -32.14
C ARG A 161 11.33 15.77 -32.60
N LEU A 162 11.83 14.57 -32.31
CA LEU A 162 13.18 14.13 -32.65
C LEU A 162 13.21 13.30 -33.95
N GLN A 163 12.06 13.00 -34.54
CA GLN A 163 12.01 12.37 -35.88
C GLN A 163 12.05 13.48 -36.93
N PRO A 164 13.12 13.52 -37.77
CA PRO A 164 13.28 14.53 -38.83
C PRO A 164 12.32 14.35 -39.98
#